data_53468d03cb602a50810365d4d92d59cb
#
_entry.id   53468d03cb602a50810365d4d92d59cb
#
_cell.length_a   1.000
_cell.length_b   1.000
_cell.length_c   1.000
_cell.angle_alpha   90.00
_cell.angle_beta   90.00
_cell.angle_gamma   90.00
#
_symmetry.space_group_name_H-M   'P 1'
#
loop_
_entity.id
_entity.type
_entity.pdbx_description
1 polymer ?
#
loop_
_entity_poly.entity_id
_entity_poly.type
_entity_poly.pdbx_seq_one_letter_code
_entity_poly.pdbx_strand_id
1 'polypeptide(L)'
;MEMLNFFSAYAKLAPLYLFVIIGLIAGKMKVERHSIGTLLIFLITPIKFFNIGINTSSQPHHLLLPVLSFLLSVVLCFLYLFISGKIWEDKIKNLLAFAAGASNNGYFGLPVVMVFFDQEVVGIYMLTIIGIAIYEYTIGAYVMARGSYSIKQSLNKVLKLPMVHAFILGLVLNKLNFKVPPVMKSFFENTQECYVVLGLMLIGISLSNLARLKIDWKFVWVLLSARFIVSPVITGILVFLDLKFWNFYSKEVNYAMLILSFMPPAVNTVVFATVHNNSL
;
A
#
# COMPACT_ATOMS: atom_id res chain seq x y z
N MET A 1 18.21 -12.15 -25.97
CA MET A 1 18.58 -12.10 -24.53
C MET A 1 17.56 -11.31 -23.72
N GLU A 2 17.11 -10.11 -24.14
CA GLU A 2 16.11 -9.29 -23.44
C GLU A 2 14.72 -9.95 -23.33
N MET A 3 14.22 -10.61 -24.39
CA MET A 3 12.94 -11.34 -24.36
C MET A 3 12.93 -12.50 -23.33
N LEU A 4 14.05 -13.23 -23.20
CA LEU A 4 14.19 -14.27 -22.21
C LEU A 4 14.17 -13.71 -20.76
N ASN A 5 14.78 -12.53 -20.55
CA ASN A 5 14.73 -11.84 -19.26
C ASN A 5 13.33 -11.35 -18.92
N PHE A 6 12.57 -10.89 -19.91
CA PHE A 6 11.18 -10.47 -19.76
C PHE A 6 10.27 -11.65 -19.36
N PHE A 7 10.35 -12.79 -20.08
CA PHE A 7 9.60 -13.98 -19.72
C PHE A 7 9.98 -14.53 -18.34
N SER A 8 11.27 -14.46 -17.97
CA SER A 8 11.71 -14.90 -16.65
C SER A 8 11.14 -14.03 -15.52
N ALA A 9 11.02 -12.73 -15.74
CA ALA A 9 10.39 -11.81 -14.77
C ALA A 9 8.90 -12.11 -14.56
N TYR A 10 8.15 -12.34 -15.66
CA TYR A 10 6.75 -12.75 -15.58
C TYR A 10 6.58 -14.12 -14.91
N ALA A 11 7.44 -15.08 -15.19
CA ALA A 11 7.41 -16.39 -14.55
C ALA A 11 7.59 -16.29 -13.04
N LYS A 12 8.42 -15.37 -12.55
CA LYS A 12 8.60 -15.11 -11.11
C LYS A 12 7.34 -14.52 -10.45
N LEU A 13 6.53 -13.76 -11.19
CA LEU A 13 5.28 -13.19 -10.68
C LEU A 13 4.09 -14.14 -10.77
N ALA A 14 4.16 -15.17 -11.60
CA ALA A 14 3.05 -16.11 -11.81
C ALA A 14 2.49 -16.72 -10.50
N PRO A 15 3.32 -17.16 -9.52
CA PRO A 15 2.82 -17.68 -8.25
C PRO A 15 1.97 -16.67 -7.47
N LEU A 16 2.24 -15.36 -7.59
CA LEU A 16 1.46 -14.33 -6.91
C LEU A 16 0.03 -14.28 -7.44
N TYR A 17 -0.15 -14.46 -8.76
CA TYR A 17 -1.48 -14.51 -9.37
C TYR A 17 -2.27 -15.75 -8.97
N LEU A 18 -1.59 -16.88 -8.71
CA LEU A 18 -2.25 -18.08 -8.21
C LEU A 18 -2.93 -17.83 -6.85
N PHE A 19 -2.30 -17.09 -5.94
CA PHE A 19 -2.95 -16.71 -4.67
C PHE A 19 -4.16 -15.81 -4.88
N VAL A 20 -4.13 -14.92 -5.87
CA VAL A 20 -5.32 -14.13 -6.23
C VAL A 20 -6.45 -15.04 -6.77
N ILE A 21 -6.12 -16.04 -7.59
CA ILE A 21 -7.10 -16.99 -8.10
C ILE A 21 -7.69 -17.85 -6.96
N ILE A 22 -6.86 -18.32 -6.03
CA ILE A 22 -7.33 -19.03 -4.82
C ILE A 22 -8.26 -18.13 -4.02
N GLY A 23 -7.92 -16.84 -3.88
CA GLY A 23 -8.78 -15.85 -3.25
C GLY A 23 -10.13 -15.68 -3.96
N LEU A 24 -10.15 -15.67 -5.30
CA LEU A 24 -11.40 -15.66 -6.10
C LEU A 24 -12.29 -16.87 -5.79
N ILE A 25 -11.69 -18.06 -5.68
CA ILE A 25 -12.41 -19.29 -5.33
C ILE A 25 -12.94 -19.18 -3.89
N ALA A 26 -12.11 -18.74 -2.94
CA ALA A 26 -12.51 -18.54 -1.55
C ALA A 26 -13.69 -17.54 -1.43
N GLY A 27 -13.68 -16.46 -2.21
CA GLY A 27 -14.79 -15.51 -2.26
C GLY A 27 -16.10 -16.11 -2.80
N LYS A 28 -16.01 -17.00 -3.81
CA LYS A 28 -17.17 -17.78 -4.28
C LYS A 28 -17.68 -18.76 -3.22
N MET A 29 -16.80 -19.27 -2.37
CA MET A 29 -17.13 -20.10 -1.20
C MET A 29 -17.67 -19.29 -0.02
N LYS A 30 -17.92 -17.97 -0.19
CA LYS A 30 -18.45 -17.05 0.82
C LYS A 30 -17.51 -16.82 2.02
N VAL A 31 -16.20 -16.97 1.83
CA VAL A 31 -15.23 -16.55 2.86
C VAL A 31 -15.34 -15.04 3.07
N GLU A 32 -15.49 -14.64 4.32
CA GLU A 32 -15.71 -13.25 4.67
C GLU A 32 -14.43 -12.43 4.54
N ARG A 33 -14.45 -11.45 3.66
CA ARG A 33 -13.38 -10.50 3.44
C ARG A 33 -13.00 -9.74 4.71
N HIS A 34 -13.99 -9.35 5.52
CA HIS A 34 -13.77 -8.54 6.73
C HIS A 34 -12.91 -9.28 7.76
N SER A 35 -13.14 -10.57 7.97
CA SER A 35 -12.41 -11.40 8.93
C SER A 35 -10.92 -11.50 8.55
N ILE A 36 -10.62 -11.76 7.27
CA ILE A 36 -9.23 -11.82 6.78
C ILE A 36 -8.56 -10.44 6.86
N GLY A 37 -9.26 -9.38 6.48
CA GLY A 37 -8.75 -8.01 6.59
C GLY A 37 -8.43 -7.62 8.03
N THR A 38 -9.28 -7.97 8.98
CA THR A 38 -9.08 -7.71 10.40
C THR A 38 -7.84 -8.45 10.93
N LEU A 39 -7.69 -9.73 10.59
CA LEU A 39 -6.53 -10.53 10.97
C LEU A 39 -5.23 -9.94 10.40
N LEU A 40 -5.24 -9.54 9.14
CA LEU A 40 -4.11 -8.88 8.50
C LEU A 40 -3.74 -7.56 9.19
N ILE A 41 -4.70 -6.66 9.39
CA ILE A 41 -4.45 -5.30 9.86
C ILE A 41 -4.06 -5.28 11.36
N PHE A 42 -4.75 -6.07 12.20
CA PHE A 42 -4.61 -5.96 13.64
C PHE A 42 -3.64 -6.96 14.27
N LEU A 43 -3.30 -8.05 13.58
CA LEU A 43 -2.40 -9.10 14.12
C LEU A 43 -1.13 -9.23 13.26
N ILE A 44 -1.24 -9.49 11.98
CA ILE A 44 -0.09 -9.84 11.14
C ILE A 44 0.74 -8.59 10.80
N THR A 45 0.10 -7.50 10.37
CA THR A 45 0.79 -6.25 10.01
C THR A 45 1.62 -5.67 11.16
N PRO A 46 1.13 -5.58 12.42
CA PRO A 46 1.93 -5.11 13.54
C PRO A 46 3.20 -5.91 13.76
N ILE A 47 3.14 -7.24 13.69
CA ILE A 47 4.32 -8.12 13.84
C ILE A 47 5.36 -7.80 12.77
N LYS A 48 4.92 -7.61 11.52
CA LYS A 48 5.82 -7.23 10.42
C LYS A 48 6.47 -5.88 10.65
N PHE A 49 5.69 -4.85 11.02
CA PHE A 49 6.22 -3.51 11.27
C PHE A 49 7.15 -3.46 12.48
N PHE A 50 6.89 -4.27 13.49
CA PHE A 50 7.84 -4.46 14.60
C PHE A 50 9.16 -5.03 14.10
N ASN A 51 9.13 -6.10 13.30
CA ASN A 51 10.33 -6.73 12.74
C ASN A 51 11.13 -5.76 11.86
N ILE A 52 10.46 -4.89 11.09
CA ILE A 52 11.11 -3.85 10.30
C ILE A 52 11.77 -2.84 11.23
N GLY A 53 11.03 -2.30 12.20
CA GLY A 53 11.54 -1.29 13.12
C GLY A 53 12.79 -1.76 13.85
N ILE A 54 12.83 -3.02 14.30
CA ILE A 54 13.96 -3.56 15.06
C ILE A 54 15.17 -3.91 14.19
N ASN A 55 14.98 -4.19 12.90
CA ASN A 55 16.04 -4.57 11.96
C ASN A 55 16.43 -3.45 10.97
N THR A 56 15.72 -2.32 10.97
CA THR A 56 16.01 -1.22 10.04
C THR A 56 17.40 -0.65 10.32
N SER A 57 18.27 -0.66 9.31
CA SER A 57 19.51 0.12 9.33
C SER A 57 19.12 1.60 9.42
N SER A 58 19.50 2.24 10.53
CA SER A 58 19.03 3.59 10.91
C SER A 58 19.70 4.71 10.10
N GLN A 59 19.63 4.64 8.78
CA GLN A 59 20.01 5.77 7.94
C GLN A 59 18.90 6.83 8.03
N PRO A 60 19.15 8.04 8.51
CA PRO A 60 18.11 9.06 8.74
C PRO A 60 17.28 9.37 7.50
N HIS A 61 17.89 9.30 6.30
CA HIS A 61 17.19 9.58 5.04
C HIS A 61 16.14 8.51 4.66
N HIS A 62 16.26 7.26 5.13
CA HIS A 62 15.21 6.26 4.93
C HIS A 62 13.91 6.63 5.65
N LEU A 63 13.99 7.35 6.78
CA LEU A 63 12.82 7.83 7.51
C LEU A 63 12.06 8.94 6.76
N LEU A 64 12.60 9.49 5.67
CA LEU A 64 11.88 10.40 4.78
C LEU A 64 10.88 9.66 3.87
N LEU A 65 11.04 8.36 3.63
CA LEU A 65 10.16 7.60 2.74
C LEU A 65 8.68 7.60 3.16
N PRO A 66 8.32 7.43 4.45
CA PRO A 66 6.95 7.62 4.89
C PRO A 66 6.40 9.01 4.57
N VAL A 67 7.22 10.05 4.71
CA VAL A 67 6.82 11.43 4.43
C VAL A 67 6.62 11.62 2.92
N LEU A 68 7.54 11.14 2.09
CA LEU A 68 7.45 11.25 0.63
C LEU A 68 6.23 10.49 0.07
N SER A 69 5.98 9.26 0.54
CA SER A 69 4.83 8.49 0.11
C SER A 69 3.50 9.09 0.59
N PHE A 70 3.46 9.66 1.79
CA PHE A 70 2.32 10.44 2.28
C PHE A 70 2.06 11.67 1.39
N LEU A 71 3.09 12.48 1.12
CA LEU A 71 2.97 13.68 0.30
C LEU A 71 2.55 13.35 -1.14
N LEU A 72 3.11 12.32 -1.74
CA LEU A 72 2.70 11.85 -3.08
C LEU A 72 1.21 11.49 -3.09
N SER A 73 0.75 10.75 -2.09
CA SER A 73 -0.66 10.38 -1.95
C SER A 73 -1.57 11.61 -1.79
N VAL A 74 -1.13 12.60 -1.01
CA VAL A 74 -1.87 13.88 -0.81
C VAL A 74 -1.94 14.68 -2.11
N VAL A 75 -0.81 14.80 -2.83
CA VAL A 75 -0.76 15.50 -4.11
C VAL A 75 -1.69 14.85 -5.14
N LEU A 76 -1.65 13.53 -5.27
CA LEU A 76 -2.54 12.79 -6.15
C LEU A 76 -4.01 12.97 -5.75
N CYS A 77 -4.31 12.91 -4.46
CA CYS A 77 -5.67 13.11 -3.94
C CYS A 77 -6.23 14.48 -4.35
N PHE A 78 -5.53 15.56 -4.07
CA PHE A 78 -6.02 16.90 -4.38
C PHE A 78 -6.04 17.21 -5.86
N LEU A 79 -5.04 16.74 -6.62
CA LEU A 79 -5.03 16.87 -8.07
C LEU A 79 -6.27 16.20 -8.68
N TYR A 80 -6.55 14.95 -8.25
CA TYR A 80 -7.70 14.22 -8.78
C TYR A 80 -9.03 14.66 -8.17
N LEU A 81 -9.06 15.28 -7.01
CA LEU A 81 -10.24 15.96 -6.49
C LEU A 81 -10.61 17.15 -7.40
N PHE A 82 -9.61 17.92 -7.86
CA PHE A 82 -9.82 19.01 -8.80
C PHE A 82 -10.27 18.51 -10.18
N ILE A 83 -9.62 17.48 -10.73
CA ILE A 83 -9.98 16.90 -12.03
C ILE A 83 -11.38 16.28 -11.98
N SER A 84 -11.64 15.44 -10.97
CA SER A 84 -12.91 14.75 -10.83
C SER A 84 -14.08 15.68 -10.51
N GLY A 85 -13.81 16.81 -9.83
CA GLY A 85 -14.79 17.85 -9.57
C GLY A 85 -15.33 18.55 -10.82
N LYS A 86 -14.58 18.48 -11.95
CA LYS A 86 -15.06 18.95 -13.27
C LYS A 86 -15.90 17.91 -14.03
N ILE A 87 -15.90 16.65 -13.56
CA ILE A 87 -16.50 15.52 -14.26
C ILE A 87 -17.74 15.00 -13.52
N TRP A 88 -17.70 14.99 -12.18
CA TRP A 88 -18.76 14.50 -11.30
C TRP A 88 -19.10 15.55 -10.22
N GLU A 89 -20.37 15.79 -9.99
CA GLU A 89 -20.84 16.72 -8.95
C GLU A 89 -21.10 16.03 -7.61
N ASP A 90 -21.23 14.73 -7.61
CA ASP A 90 -21.62 13.89 -6.48
C ASP A 90 -20.43 13.32 -5.67
N LYS A 91 -20.70 12.35 -4.80
CA LYS A 91 -19.70 11.69 -3.94
C LYS A 91 -18.64 10.91 -4.74
N ILE A 92 -18.87 10.60 -6.03
CA ILE A 92 -17.94 9.85 -6.88
C ILE A 92 -16.61 10.60 -7.00
N LYS A 93 -16.64 11.93 -7.10
CA LYS A 93 -15.40 12.74 -7.14
C LYS A 93 -14.50 12.53 -5.93
N ASN A 94 -15.09 12.42 -4.73
CA ASN A 94 -14.36 12.24 -3.49
C ASN A 94 -13.79 10.82 -3.38
N LEU A 95 -14.57 9.81 -3.82
CA LEU A 95 -14.12 8.43 -3.91
C LEU A 95 -12.94 8.29 -4.88
N LEU A 96 -13.02 8.93 -6.05
CA LEU A 96 -11.96 8.90 -7.04
C LEU A 96 -10.69 9.59 -6.51
N ALA A 97 -10.82 10.76 -5.88
CA ALA A 97 -9.72 11.47 -5.27
C ALA A 97 -9.02 10.64 -4.19
N PHE A 98 -9.80 9.99 -3.30
CA PHE A 98 -9.26 9.06 -2.31
C PHE A 98 -8.50 7.92 -2.99
N ALA A 99 -9.11 7.26 -3.98
CA ALA A 99 -8.54 6.11 -4.68
C ALA A 99 -7.27 6.47 -5.47
N ALA A 100 -7.19 7.69 -6.00
CA ALA A 100 -6.00 8.18 -6.69
C ALA A 100 -4.78 8.28 -5.79
N GLY A 101 -4.94 8.68 -4.53
CA GLY A 101 -3.87 8.73 -3.54
C GLY A 101 -3.58 7.38 -2.85
N ALA A 102 -4.56 6.48 -2.78
CA ALA A 102 -4.45 5.20 -2.10
C ALA A 102 -3.94 4.11 -3.05
N SER A 103 -2.73 3.62 -2.83
CA SER A 103 -2.11 2.56 -3.64
C SER A 103 -1.98 1.24 -2.89
N ASN A 104 -2.10 0.13 -3.62
CA ASN A 104 -2.02 -1.22 -3.04
C ASN A 104 -0.58 -1.67 -2.83
N ASN A 105 0.20 -0.87 -2.13
CA ASN A 105 1.61 -1.15 -1.89
C ASN A 105 1.83 -2.29 -0.90
N GLY A 106 0.90 -2.51 0.02
CA GLY A 106 0.99 -3.56 1.02
C GLY A 106 0.72 -4.95 0.43
N TYR A 107 -0.51 -5.18 -0.03
CA TYR A 107 -0.93 -6.53 -0.43
C TYR A 107 -0.47 -6.95 -1.83
N PHE A 108 -0.20 -6.01 -2.73
CA PHE A 108 0.28 -6.32 -4.07
C PHE A 108 1.72 -5.84 -4.31
N GLY A 109 2.04 -4.61 -3.95
CA GLY A 109 3.36 -4.03 -4.21
C GLY A 109 4.48 -4.73 -3.45
N LEU A 110 4.29 -5.02 -2.17
CA LEU A 110 5.30 -5.70 -1.37
C LEU A 110 5.67 -7.09 -1.92
N PRO A 111 4.73 -8.00 -2.25
CA PRO A 111 5.05 -9.24 -2.92
C PRO A 111 5.86 -9.07 -4.21
N VAL A 112 5.53 -8.06 -5.01
CA VAL A 112 6.28 -7.76 -6.24
C VAL A 112 7.71 -7.35 -5.90
N VAL A 113 7.91 -6.48 -4.94
CA VAL A 113 9.27 -6.03 -4.53
C VAL A 113 10.08 -7.20 -3.96
N MET A 114 9.46 -8.11 -3.19
CA MET A 114 10.13 -9.31 -2.65
C MET A 114 10.64 -10.27 -3.73
N VAL A 115 10.05 -10.26 -4.91
CA VAL A 115 10.49 -11.10 -6.04
C VAL A 115 11.75 -10.56 -6.71
N PHE A 116 11.95 -9.23 -6.68
CA PHE A 116 13.01 -8.57 -7.45
C PHE A 116 14.16 -8.04 -6.61
N PHE A 117 13.97 -7.85 -5.31
CA PHE A 117 14.95 -7.19 -4.45
C PHE A 117 15.25 -8.02 -3.20
N ASP A 118 16.38 -7.72 -2.58
CA ASP A 118 16.80 -8.34 -1.32
C ASP A 118 16.00 -7.83 -0.11
N GLN A 119 16.20 -8.46 1.04
CA GLN A 119 15.46 -8.16 2.27
C GLN A 119 15.73 -6.75 2.81
N GLU A 120 16.89 -6.16 2.52
CA GLU A 120 17.21 -4.79 2.95
C GLU A 120 16.33 -3.79 2.20
N VAL A 121 16.27 -3.88 0.86
CA VAL A 121 15.42 -3.02 0.02
C VAL A 121 13.94 -3.25 0.34
N VAL A 122 13.52 -4.50 0.57
CA VAL A 122 12.16 -4.83 1.01
C VAL A 122 11.83 -4.12 2.33
N GLY A 123 12.74 -4.15 3.31
CA GLY A 123 12.57 -3.45 4.59
C GLY A 123 12.41 -1.93 4.41
N ILE A 124 13.25 -1.32 3.58
CA ILE A 124 13.17 0.12 3.26
C ILE A 124 11.88 0.45 2.52
N TYR A 125 11.48 -0.37 1.52
CA TYR A 125 10.22 -0.21 0.80
C TYR A 125 9.00 -0.21 1.74
N MET A 126 9.00 -1.06 2.77
CA MET A 126 7.90 -1.14 3.71
C MET A 126 7.65 0.16 4.49
N LEU A 127 8.67 1.03 4.64
CA LEU A 127 8.48 2.36 5.25
C LEU A 127 7.48 3.21 4.46
N THR A 128 7.41 3.04 3.14
CA THR A 128 6.45 3.77 2.31
C THR A 128 5.00 3.41 2.62
N ILE A 129 4.75 2.15 3.05
CA ILE A 129 3.41 1.67 3.41
C ILE A 129 2.88 2.45 4.63
N ILE A 130 3.75 2.86 5.56
CA ILE A 130 3.37 3.69 6.70
C ILE A 130 2.79 5.02 6.23
N GLY A 131 3.47 5.71 5.31
CA GLY A 131 3.01 7.00 4.79
C GLY A 131 1.67 6.91 4.07
N ILE A 132 1.49 5.85 3.28
CA ILE A 132 0.21 5.60 2.58
C ILE A 132 -0.90 5.30 3.59
N ALA A 133 -0.63 4.49 4.62
CA ALA A 133 -1.61 4.23 5.67
C ALA A 133 -1.99 5.52 6.42
N ILE A 134 -1.01 6.37 6.76
CA ILE A 134 -1.29 7.68 7.36
C ILE A 134 -2.21 8.49 6.44
N TYR A 135 -1.93 8.54 5.13
CA TYR A 135 -2.81 9.21 4.17
C TYR A 135 -4.23 8.61 4.17
N GLU A 136 -4.37 7.28 4.05
CA GLU A 136 -5.66 6.60 3.97
C GLU A 136 -6.55 6.90 5.19
N TYR A 137 -5.96 6.91 6.38
CA TYR A 137 -6.70 7.12 7.62
C TYR A 137 -6.84 8.59 8.05
N THR A 138 -6.17 9.52 7.37
CA THR A 138 -6.25 10.97 7.65
C THR A 138 -6.90 11.74 6.50
N ILE A 139 -6.09 12.33 5.63
CA ILE A 139 -6.55 13.20 4.53
C ILE A 139 -7.46 12.44 3.57
N GLY A 140 -7.10 11.22 3.22
CA GLY A 140 -7.92 10.38 2.34
C GLY A 140 -9.31 10.12 2.94
N ALA A 141 -9.38 9.68 4.19
CA ALA A 141 -10.65 9.46 4.89
C ALA A 141 -11.47 10.76 5.04
N TYR A 142 -10.80 11.90 5.29
CA TYR A 142 -11.45 13.21 5.37
C TYR A 142 -12.08 13.60 4.03
N VAL A 143 -11.33 13.52 2.94
CA VAL A 143 -11.83 13.83 1.59
C VAL A 143 -12.98 12.93 1.21
N MET A 144 -12.85 11.63 1.47
CA MET A 144 -13.90 10.65 1.16
C MET A 144 -15.20 10.91 1.92
N ALA A 145 -15.08 11.22 3.21
CA ALA A 145 -16.24 11.51 4.07
C ALA A 145 -16.78 12.97 3.92
N ARG A 146 -16.31 13.71 2.92
CA ARG A 146 -16.69 15.13 2.70
C ARG A 146 -16.55 16.01 3.93
N GLY A 147 -15.46 15.84 4.69
CA GLY A 147 -15.23 16.62 5.90
C GLY A 147 -16.06 16.22 7.11
N SER A 148 -16.71 15.05 7.09
CA SER A 148 -17.46 14.52 8.24
C SER A 148 -16.57 14.22 9.45
N TYR A 149 -15.25 14.14 9.28
CA TYR A 149 -14.28 13.94 10.35
C TYR A 149 -13.48 15.20 10.61
N SER A 150 -13.29 15.55 11.89
CA SER A 150 -12.32 16.58 12.26
C SER A 150 -10.88 16.06 12.11
N ILE A 151 -9.91 16.98 11.95
CA ILE A 151 -8.47 16.64 11.90
C ILE A 151 -8.08 15.83 13.14
N LYS A 152 -8.58 16.24 14.33
CA LYS A 152 -8.33 15.52 15.60
C LYS A 152 -8.86 14.10 15.59
N GLN A 153 -10.05 13.86 15.03
CA GLN A 153 -10.63 12.52 14.90
C GLN A 153 -9.80 11.65 13.92
N SER A 154 -9.34 12.24 12.83
CA SER A 154 -8.49 11.55 11.84
C SER A 154 -7.14 11.17 12.45
N LEU A 155 -6.46 12.09 13.13
CA LEU A 155 -5.21 11.82 13.84
C LEU A 155 -5.37 10.73 14.90
N ASN A 156 -6.47 10.76 15.66
CA ASN A 156 -6.75 9.75 16.68
C ASN A 156 -6.94 8.34 16.07
N LYS A 157 -7.46 8.25 14.84
CA LYS A 157 -7.55 6.97 14.12
C LYS A 157 -6.15 6.43 13.76
N VAL A 158 -5.24 7.29 13.28
CA VAL A 158 -3.85 6.89 12.98
C VAL A 158 -3.12 6.42 14.24
N LEU A 159 -3.27 7.18 15.33
CA LEU A 159 -2.67 6.82 16.62
C LEU A 159 -3.21 5.51 17.20
N LYS A 160 -4.36 5.04 16.76
CA LYS A 160 -4.93 3.74 17.15
C LYS A 160 -4.49 2.57 16.25
N LEU A 161 -3.73 2.84 15.18
CA LEU A 161 -3.24 1.77 14.30
C LEU A 161 -2.13 0.98 15.01
N PRO A 162 -2.33 -0.32 15.26
CA PRO A 162 -1.37 -1.12 16.02
C PRO A 162 -0.02 -1.24 15.30
N MET A 163 0.01 -1.15 13.97
CA MET A 163 1.25 -1.20 13.20
C MET A 163 2.18 -0.01 13.48
N VAL A 164 1.63 1.19 13.77
CA VAL A 164 2.44 2.37 14.10
C VAL A 164 3.15 2.19 15.43
N HIS A 165 2.42 1.69 16.44
CA HIS A 165 3.00 1.40 17.75
C HIS A 165 4.05 0.29 17.68
N ALA A 166 3.77 -0.76 16.93
CA ALA A 166 4.70 -1.88 16.75
C ALA A 166 6.00 -1.41 16.06
N PHE A 167 5.89 -0.56 15.03
CA PHE A 167 7.06 0.03 14.37
C PHE A 167 7.89 0.90 15.30
N ILE A 168 7.24 1.81 16.05
CA ILE A 168 7.92 2.67 17.02
C ILE A 168 8.62 1.83 18.09
N LEU A 169 7.95 0.80 18.63
CA LEU A 169 8.55 -0.12 19.60
C LEU A 169 9.77 -0.83 19.01
N GLY A 170 9.69 -1.30 17.76
CA GLY A 170 10.82 -1.89 17.05
C GLY A 170 11.99 -0.92 16.93
N LEU A 171 11.75 0.34 16.55
CA LEU A 171 12.80 1.37 16.44
C LEU A 171 13.45 1.68 17.80
N VAL A 172 12.65 1.75 18.87
CA VAL A 172 13.17 1.98 20.23
C VAL A 172 14.10 0.83 20.65
N LEU A 173 13.68 -0.41 20.45
CA LEU A 173 14.50 -1.57 20.76
C LEU A 173 15.76 -1.67 19.88
N ASN A 174 15.68 -1.28 18.62
CA ASN A 174 16.82 -1.17 17.73
C ASN A 174 17.87 -0.18 18.28
N LYS A 175 17.42 1.03 18.68
CA LYS A 175 18.31 2.03 19.31
C LYS A 175 18.91 1.57 20.62
N LEU A 176 18.22 0.72 21.36
CA LEU A 176 18.71 0.10 22.58
C LEU A 176 19.64 -1.11 22.32
N ASN A 177 19.96 -1.39 21.04
CA ASN A 177 20.78 -2.52 20.60
C ASN A 177 20.19 -3.88 21.05
N PHE A 178 18.88 -3.98 21.21
CA PHE A 178 18.22 -5.24 21.53
C PHE A 178 18.33 -6.19 20.34
N LYS A 179 18.94 -7.34 20.56
CA LYS A 179 19.08 -8.38 19.54
C LYS A 179 17.90 -9.36 19.62
N VAL A 180 17.20 -9.50 18.52
CA VAL A 180 16.14 -10.52 18.41
C VAL A 180 16.76 -11.92 18.55
N PRO A 181 16.26 -12.77 19.42
CA PRO A 181 16.76 -14.15 19.55
C PRO A 181 16.64 -14.89 18.21
N PRO A 182 17.65 -15.70 17.81
CA PRO A 182 17.64 -16.41 16.53
C PRO A 182 16.41 -17.31 16.31
N VAL A 183 15.86 -17.85 17.38
CA VAL A 183 14.62 -18.67 17.36
C VAL A 183 13.41 -17.91 16.83
N MET A 184 13.39 -16.57 16.94
CA MET A 184 12.30 -15.74 16.45
C MET A 184 12.38 -15.45 14.95
N LYS A 185 13.51 -15.76 14.30
CA LYS A 185 13.70 -15.47 12.87
C LYS A 185 12.64 -16.16 12.00
N SER A 186 12.46 -17.45 12.18
CA SER A 186 11.45 -18.23 11.42
C SER A 186 10.02 -17.75 11.69
N PHE A 187 9.73 -17.28 12.92
CA PHE A 187 8.42 -16.69 13.23
C PHE A 187 8.15 -15.44 12.39
N PHE A 188 9.13 -14.53 12.26
CA PHE A 188 8.96 -13.32 11.46
C PHE A 188 8.89 -13.62 9.96
N GLU A 189 9.71 -14.58 9.46
CA GLU A 189 9.68 -15.02 8.06
C GLU A 189 8.31 -15.62 7.71
N ASN A 190 7.83 -16.58 8.50
CA ASN A 190 6.52 -17.19 8.29
C ASN A 190 5.37 -16.17 8.38
N THR A 191 5.48 -15.20 9.28
CA THR A 191 4.49 -14.11 9.39
C THR A 191 4.49 -13.24 8.13
N GLN A 192 5.66 -12.98 7.54
CA GLN A 192 5.76 -12.24 6.29
C GLN A 192 5.17 -13.00 5.11
N GLU A 193 5.42 -14.30 5.01
CA GLU A 193 4.84 -15.17 3.98
C GLU A 193 3.31 -15.24 4.13
N CYS A 194 2.82 -15.43 5.35
CA CYS A 194 1.39 -15.43 5.66
C CYS A 194 0.72 -14.11 5.23
N TYR A 195 1.36 -12.97 5.47
CA TYR A 195 0.86 -11.68 5.02
C TYR A 195 0.72 -11.60 3.50
N VAL A 196 1.73 -12.08 2.77
CA VAL A 196 1.71 -12.09 1.29
C VAL A 196 0.56 -12.95 0.77
N VAL A 197 0.46 -14.18 1.25
CA VAL A 197 -0.57 -15.13 0.83
C VAL A 197 -1.98 -14.59 1.11
N LEU A 198 -2.25 -14.22 2.35
CA LEU A 198 -3.57 -13.71 2.75
C LEU A 198 -3.90 -12.37 2.10
N GLY A 199 -2.91 -11.50 1.90
CA GLY A 199 -3.09 -10.21 1.23
C GLY A 199 -3.50 -10.38 -0.23
N LEU A 200 -2.83 -11.27 -0.98
CA LEU A 200 -3.17 -11.59 -2.35
C LEU A 200 -4.52 -12.31 -2.46
N MET A 201 -4.82 -13.23 -1.54
CA MET A 201 -6.15 -13.85 -1.45
C MET A 201 -7.24 -12.82 -1.17
N LEU A 202 -6.99 -11.83 -0.32
CA LEU A 202 -7.93 -10.75 -0.02
C LEU A 202 -8.28 -9.93 -1.27
N ILE A 203 -7.32 -9.71 -2.17
CA ILE A 203 -7.56 -9.11 -3.49
C ILE A 203 -8.54 -9.99 -4.27
N GLY A 204 -8.27 -11.30 -4.37
CA GLY A 204 -9.12 -12.24 -5.09
C GLY A 204 -10.54 -12.32 -4.53
N ILE A 205 -10.70 -12.42 -3.21
CA ILE A 205 -12.01 -12.39 -2.53
C ILE A 205 -12.76 -11.09 -2.87
N SER A 206 -12.06 -9.96 -2.89
CA SER A 206 -12.67 -8.68 -3.24
C SER A 206 -13.17 -8.65 -4.69
N LEU A 207 -12.38 -9.21 -5.62
CA LEU A 207 -12.75 -9.32 -7.04
C LEU A 207 -13.95 -10.25 -7.26
N SER A 208 -14.13 -11.30 -6.45
CA SER A 208 -15.27 -12.23 -6.59
C SER A 208 -16.63 -11.57 -6.45
N ASN A 209 -16.69 -10.44 -5.73
CA ASN A 209 -17.92 -9.68 -5.49
C ASN A 209 -18.20 -8.63 -6.58
N LEU A 210 -17.24 -8.32 -7.45
CA LEU A 210 -17.37 -7.30 -8.50
C LEU A 210 -18.28 -7.72 -9.66
N ALA A 211 -18.46 -9.01 -9.90
CA ALA A 211 -19.26 -9.53 -11.04
C ALA A 211 -20.71 -9.05 -11.07
N ARG A 212 -21.22 -8.43 -10.00
CA ARG A 212 -22.59 -7.90 -9.88
C ARG A 212 -22.69 -6.37 -10.01
N LEU A 213 -21.56 -5.67 -10.17
CA LEU A 213 -21.53 -4.21 -10.20
C LEU A 213 -21.53 -3.70 -11.65
N LYS A 214 -22.28 -2.63 -11.91
CA LYS A 214 -22.16 -1.87 -13.15
C LYS A 214 -20.85 -1.09 -13.11
N ILE A 215 -19.96 -1.31 -14.09
CA ILE A 215 -18.66 -0.66 -14.18
C ILE A 215 -18.84 0.71 -14.84
N ASP A 216 -18.48 1.77 -14.13
CA ASP A 216 -18.28 3.09 -14.72
C ASP A 216 -16.88 3.18 -15.36
N TRP A 217 -16.84 2.96 -16.66
CA TRP A 217 -15.57 2.98 -17.43
C TRP A 217 -14.88 4.34 -17.37
N LYS A 218 -15.65 5.44 -17.29
CA LYS A 218 -15.08 6.78 -17.16
C LYS A 218 -14.31 6.91 -15.83
N PHE A 219 -14.89 6.45 -14.73
CA PHE A 219 -14.23 6.39 -13.43
C PHE A 219 -12.95 5.53 -13.50
N VAL A 220 -13.03 4.36 -14.12
CA VAL A 220 -11.89 3.44 -14.25
C VAL A 220 -10.74 4.11 -14.99
N TRP A 221 -10.98 4.71 -16.17
CA TRP A 221 -9.91 5.33 -16.95
C TRP A 221 -9.28 6.53 -16.26
N VAL A 222 -10.07 7.38 -15.61
CA VAL A 222 -9.55 8.51 -14.85
C VAL A 222 -8.71 8.03 -13.66
N LEU A 223 -9.14 6.99 -12.94
CA LEU A 223 -8.38 6.40 -11.84
C LEU A 223 -7.08 5.73 -12.33
N LEU A 224 -7.13 5.00 -13.44
CA LEU A 224 -5.94 4.38 -14.03
C LEU A 224 -4.92 5.44 -14.49
N SER A 225 -5.38 6.60 -14.99
CA SER A 225 -4.46 7.70 -15.33
C SER A 225 -3.69 8.21 -14.11
N ALA A 226 -4.34 8.28 -12.93
CA ALA A 226 -3.68 8.66 -11.68
C ALA A 226 -2.56 7.70 -11.32
N ARG A 227 -2.83 6.40 -11.44
CA ARG A 227 -1.93 5.35 -10.93
C ARG A 227 -0.85 4.93 -11.93
N PHE A 228 -1.16 4.90 -13.20
CA PHE A 228 -0.24 4.39 -14.24
C PHE A 228 0.41 5.47 -15.11
N ILE A 229 0.00 6.73 -14.95
CA ILE A 229 0.61 7.86 -15.68
C ILE A 229 1.14 8.89 -14.69
N VAL A 230 0.27 9.53 -13.91
CA VAL A 230 0.65 10.69 -13.08
C VAL A 230 1.56 10.28 -11.91
N SER A 231 1.23 9.22 -11.20
CA SER A 231 2.05 8.71 -10.09
C SER A 231 3.47 8.32 -10.54
N PRO A 232 3.65 7.52 -11.62
CA PRO A 232 4.99 7.20 -12.15
C PRO A 232 5.77 8.42 -12.66
N VAL A 233 5.10 9.40 -13.27
CA VAL A 233 5.77 10.63 -13.73
C VAL A 233 6.31 11.42 -12.53
N ILE A 234 5.50 11.64 -11.49
CA ILE A 234 5.95 12.38 -10.30
C ILE A 234 7.09 11.62 -9.61
N THR A 235 6.92 10.32 -9.40
CA THR A 235 7.96 9.49 -8.76
C THR A 235 9.22 9.41 -9.62
N GLY A 236 9.08 9.30 -10.94
CA GLY A 236 10.20 9.31 -11.88
C GLY A 236 11.01 10.60 -11.83
N ILE A 237 10.34 11.75 -11.69
CA ILE A 237 11.01 13.04 -11.48
C ILE A 237 11.79 13.03 -10.17
N LEU A 238 11.17 12.57 -9.05
CA LEU A 238 11.84 12.50 -7.75
C LEU A 238 13.05 11.57 -7.78
N VAL A 239 12.93 10.40 -8.39
CA VAL A 239 14.03 9.43 -8.57
C VAL A 239 15.14 10.03 -9.45
N PHE A 240 14.78 10.72 -10.54
CA PHE A 240 15.76 11.38 -11.38
C PHE A 240 16.54 12.48 -10.64
N LEU A 241 15.84 13.27 -9.81
CA LEU A 241 16.47 14.29 -8.96
C LEU A 241 17.37 13.66 -7.91
N ASP A 242 16.95 12.56 -7.30
CA ASP A 242 17.79 11.83 -6.34
C ASP A 242 19.06 11.29 -7.00
N LEU A 243 18.93 10.58 -8.13
CA LEU A 243 20.07 9.98 -8.83
C LEU A 243 21.06 11.03 -9.38
N LYS A 244 20.57 12.24 -9.71
CA LYS A 244 21.41 13.27 -10.32
C LYS A 244 22.03 14.26 -9.31
N PHE A 245 21.30 14.60 -8.24
CA PHE A 245 21.66 15.71 -7.37
C PHE A 245 21.86 15.31 -5.92
N TRP A 246 21.06 14.41 -5.38
CA TRP A 246 21.04 14.14 -3.94
C TRP A 246 21.78 12.86 -3.55
N ASN A 247 21.63 11.80 -4.33
CA ASN A 247 22.20 10.47 -4.06
C ASN A 247 21.91 9.98 -2.63
N PHE A 248 20.68 10.23 -2.14
CA PHE A 248 20.27 9.82 -0.80
C PHE A 248 19.95 8.34 -0.74
N TYR A 249 19.47 7.77 -1.85
CA TYR A 249 19.01 6.39 -1.91
C TYR A 249 19.89 5.55 -2.83
N SER A 250 20.01 4.25 -2.50
CA SER A 250 20.63 3.31 -3.43
C SER A 250 19.80 3.18 -4.71
N LYS A 251 20.42 2.71 -5.79
CA LYS A 251 19.71 2.50 -7.07
C LYS A 251 18.56 1.51 -6.91
N GLU A 252 18.73 0.48 -6.09
CA GLU A 252 17.75 -0.56 -5.81
C GLU A 252 16.53 0.03 -5.09
N VAL A 253 16.73 0.92 -4.12
CA VAL A 253 15.64 1.65 -3.44
C VAL A 253 14.90 2.54 -4.43
N ASN A 254 15.62 3.28 -5.27
CA ASN A 254 15.02 4.10 -6.31
C ASN A 254 14.19 3.27 -7.31
N TYR A 255 14.66 2.08 -7.71
CA TYR A 255 13.88 1.16 -8.55
C TYR A 255 12.66 0.61 -7.83
N ALA A 256 12.77 0.27 -6.55
CA ALA A 256 11.62 -0.15 -5.73
C ALA A 256 10.57 0.95 -5.64
N MET A 257 10.98 2.23 -5.52
CA MET A 257 10.07 3.39 -5.53
C MET A 257 9.37 3.56 -6.87
N LEU A 258 10.07 3.32 -8.00
CA LEU A 258 9.43 3.31 -9.30
C LEU A 258 8.38 2.19 -9.42
N ILE A 259 8.69 0.97 -8.96
CA ILE A 259 7.71 -0.12 -8.93
C ILE A 259 6.48 0.28 -8.11
N LEU A 260 6.69 0.87 -6.91
CA LEU A 260 5.62 1.37 -6.05
C LEU A 260 4.67 2.32 -6.78
N SER A 261 5.22 3.19 -7.63
CA SER A 261 4.42 4.20 -8.33
C SER A 261 3.43 3.60 -9.33
N PHE A 262 3.71 2.41 -9.86
CA PHE A 262 2.85 1.65 -10.78
C PHE A 262 1.85 0.73 -10.06
N MET A 263 1.78 0.77 -8.73
CA MET A 263 0.85 -0.10 -8.02
C MET A 263 -0.61 0.31 -8.23
N PRO A 264 -1.53 -0.66 -8.40
CA PRO A 264 -2.95 -0.38 -8.59
C PRO A 264 -3.55 0.31 -7.35
N PRO A 265 -4.79 0.84 -7.46
CA PRO A 265 -5.51 1.40 -6.30
C PRO A 265 -5.63 0.39 -5.15
N ALA A 266 -5.62 0.88 -3.93
CA ALA A 266 -5.73 0.03 -2.75
C ALA A 266 -7.07 -0.71 -2.70
N VAL A 267 -7.04 -1.98 -2.28
CA VAL A 267 -8.26 -2.80 -2.06
C VAL A 267 -9.18 -2.15 -1.03
N ASN A 268 -8.64 -1.41 -0.08
CA ASN A 268 -9.38 -0.65 0.92
C ASN A 268 -10.33 0.38 0.30
N THR A 269 -10.06 0.89 -0.91
CA THR A 269 -10.96 1.80 -1.63
C THR A 269 -12.36 1.24 -1.79
N VAL A 270 -12.47 -0.07 -2.06
CA VAL A 270 -13.77 -0.76 -2.19
C VAL A 270 -14.47 -0.86 -0.81
N VAL A 271 -13.71 -1.07 0.28
CA VAL A 271 -14.28 -1.10 1.64
C VAL A 271 -14.87 0.25 2.01
N PHE A 272 -14.11 1.32 1.79
CA PHE A 272 -14.58 2.66 2.09
C PHE A 272 -15.80 3.05 1.25
N ALA A 273 -15.82 2.64 -0.03
CA ALA A 273 -16.99 2.86 -0.90
C ALA A 273 -18.24 2.17 -0.38
N THR A 274 -18.14 0.91 0.08
CA THR A 274 -19.30 0.15 0.58
C THR A 274 -19.82 0.66 1.92
N VAL A 275 -18.93 1.02 2.84
CA VAL A 275 -19.30 1.56 4.16
C VAL A 275 -20.04 2.89 4.02
N HIS A 276 -19.69 3.73 3.03
CA HIS A 276 -20.34 5.03 2.83
C HIS A 276 -21.61 4.95 1.98
N ASN A 277 -21.77 3.90 1.15
CA ASN A 277 -23.04 3.67 0.43
C ASN A 277 -24.13 3.04 1.31
N ASN A 278 -23.76 2.33 2.38
CA ASN A 278 -24.74 1.78 3.35
C ASN A 278 -25.21 2.82 4.39
N SER A 279 -24.67 4.04 4.38
CA SER A 279 -25.10 5.16 5.21
C SER A 279 -25.97 6.17 4.44
N LEU A 280 -26.50 5.79 3.29
CA LEU A 280 -27.50 6.47 2.48
C LEU A 280 -28.80 5.70 2.48
#